data_04ef0de1c7d0a733eb8a2d69eeb66633
#
_entry.id   04ef0de1c7d0a733eb8a2d69eeb66633
#
_cell.length_a   1.000
_cell.length_b   1.000
_cell.length_c   1.000
_cell.angle_alpha   90.00
_cell.angle_beta   90.00
_cell.angle_gamma   90.00
#
_symmetry.space_group_name_H-M   'P 1'
#
loop_
_entity.id
_entity.type
_entity.pdbx_description
1 polymer ?
#
loop_
_entity_poly.entity_id
_entity_poly.type
_entity_poly.pdbx_seq_one_letter_code
_entity_poly.pdbx_strand_id
1 'polypeptide(L)'
;MSSRLFQEIREKRGLVYSVSSYTSSFSDSGIFGVYAGTGQKEVKELIPVLCDQLNISAKNFTPEELQRAKAQFKASLLMGQESTSRRCRSNASKYLMHSKIISHNEIISKIDAVQLEDLERARLNILKSNITLSSIGPVQDLESLDSIKARFN
;
A
#
# COMPACT_ATOMS: atom_id res chain seq x y z
N MET A 1 10.40 0.99 -7.68
CA MET A 1 11.66 0.42 -7.14
C MET A 1 12.18 1.12 -5.88
N SER A 2 11.72 2.33 -5.54
CA SER A 2 12.19 3.09 -4.36
C SER A 2 11.34 2.91 -3.10
N SER A 3 10.36 2.03 -3.08
CA SER A 3 9.57 1.73 -1.88
C SER A 3 10.40 0.94 -0.87
N ARG A 4 10.15 1.14 0.43
CA ARG A 4 10.83 0.40 1.50
C ARG A 4 10.64 -1.10 1.37
N LEU A 5 9.44 -1.57 1.08
CA LEU A 5 9.19 -3.00 0.88
C LEU A 5 10.08 -3.58 -0.23
N PHE A 6 10.21 -2.87 -1.36
CA PHE A 6 11.06 -3.32 -2.45
C PHE A 6 12.53 -3.35 -2.03
N GLN A 7 13.03 -2.27 -1.42
CA GLN A 7 14.42 -2.17 -0.99
C GLN A 7 14.78 -3.20 0.09
N GLU A 8 13.94 -3.35 1.11
CA GLU A 8 14.26 -4.21 2.25
C GLU A 8 14.05 -5.70 1.98
N ILE A 9 13.02 -6.05 1.21
CA ILE A 9 12.62 -7.45 1.01
C ILE A 9 13.25 -8.02 -0.26
N ARG A 10 13.26 -7.25 -1.35
CA ARG A 10 13.78 -7.72 -2.62
C ARG A 10 15.27 -7.43 -2.81
N GLU A 11 15.69 -6.15 -2.70
CA GLU A 11 17.06 -5.76 -3.03
C GLU A 11 18.06 -6.23 -1.98
N LYS A 12 17.78 -6.00 -0.70
CA LYS A 12 18.73 -6.35 0.37
C LYS A 12 18.73 -7.83 0.74
N ARG A 13 17.56 -8.50 0.70
CA ARG A 13 17.41 -9.87 1.18
C ARG A 13 17.13 -10.89 0.10
N GLY A 14 16.70 -10.46 -1.07
CA GLY A 14 16.40 -11.39 -2.18
C GLY A 14 15.22 -12.33 -1.92
N LEU A 15 14.35 -12.02 -0.94
CA LEU A 15 13.29 -12.92 -0.51
C LEU A 15 12.12 -13.05 -1.50
N VAL A 16 11.99 -12.12 -2.44
CA VAL A 16 10.87 -12.08 -3.36
C VAL A 16 11.30 -11.76 -4.79
N TYR A 17 10.63 -12.35 -5.75
CA TYR A 17 10.72 -11.91 -7.14
C TYR A 17 9.98 -10.59 -7.35
N SER A 18 8.81 -10.45 -6.74
CA SER A 18 8.00 -9.23 -6.80
C SER A 18 7.36 -8.95 -5.46
N VAL A 19 7.27 -7.67 -5.11
CA VAL A 19 6.54 -7.19 -3.94
C VAL A 19 5.87 -5.86 -4.28
N SER A 20 4.62 -5.72 -3.88
CA SER A 20 3.87 -4.48 -4.04
C SER A 20 2.83 -4.32 -2.96
N SER A 21 2.52 -3.08 -2.60
CA SER A 21 1.36 -2.75 -1.79
C SER A 21 0.30 -2.08 -2.65
N TYR A 22 -0.96 -2.28 -2.30
CA TYR A 22 -2.09 -1.68 -2.99
C TYR A 22 -3.18 -1.28 -2.01
N THR A 23 -4.02 -0.36 -2.44
CA THR A 23 -5.23 0.03 -1.72
C THR A 23 -6.42 -0.06 -2.65
N SER A 24 -7.56 -0.48 -2.10
CA SER A 24 -8.87 -0.38 -2.76
C SER A 24 -9.83 0.32 -1.82
N SER A 25 -10.52 1.33 -2.34
CA SER A 25 -11.50 2.10 -1.57
C SER A 25 -12.89 1.83 -2.10
N PHE A 26 -13.82 1.57 -1.21
CA PHE A 26 -15.24 1.39 -1.47
C PHE A 26 -16.03 2.51 -0.76
N SER A 27 -17.34 2.56 -0.93
CA SER A 27 -18.18 3.60 -0.32
C SER A 27 -18.26 3.50 1.21
N ASP A 28 -18.13 2.29 1.74
CA ASP A 28 -18.32 1.93 3.15
C ASP A 28 -17.10 1.24 3.78
N SER A 29 -16.08 0.92 3.00
CA SER A 29 -14.95 0.12 3.45
C SER A 29 -13.69 0.39 2.63
N GLY A 30 -12.59 -0.28 2.98
CA GLY A 30 -11.35 -0.21 2.23
C GLY A 30 -10.46 -1.41 2.52
N ILE A 31 -9.57 -1.69 1.60
CA ILE A 31 -8.57 -2.75 1.71
C ILE A 31 -7.18 -2.13 1.52
N PHE A 32 -6.28 -2.42 2.44
CA PHE A 32 -4.85 -2.31 2.23
C PHE A 32 -4.30 -3.72 2.09
N GLY A 33 -3.56 -3.99 1.03
CA GLY A 33 -2.99 -5.30 0.79
C GLY A 33 -1.53 -5.24 0.37
N VAL A 34 -0.81 -6.30 0.66
CA VAL A 34 0.54 -6.55 0.14
C VAL A 34 0.52 -7.85 -0.63
N TYR A 35 1.03 -7.79 -1.84
CA TYR A 35 1.31 -8.95 -2.67
C TYR A 35 2.80 -9.23 -2.65
N ALA A 36 3.18 -10.50 -2.52
CA ALA A 36 4.56 -10.95 -2.63
C ALA A 36 4.62 -12.26 -3.42
N GLY A 37 5.47 -12.31 -4.44
CA GLY A 37 5.81 -13.53 -5.17
C GLY A 37 7.19 -14.01 -4.71
N THR A 38 7.25 -15.21 -4.13
CA THR A 38 8.44 -15.76 -3.47
C THR A 38 8.67 -17.23 -3.85
N GLY A 39 9.84 -17.74 -3.56
CA GLY A 39 10.15 -19.17 -3.66
C GLY A 39 9.77 -19.94 -2.39
N GLN A 40 9.75 -21.28 -2.50
CA GLN A 40 9.41 -22.15 -1.37
C GLN A 40 10.35 -21.96 -0.17
N LYS A 41 11.65 -21.79 -0.42
CA LYS A 41 12.67 -21.70 0.63
C LYS A 41 12.58 -20.38 1.41
N GLU A 42 12.17 -19.31 0.74
CA GLU A 42 12.13 -17.95 1.26
C GLU A 42 10.83 -17.65 2.04
N VAL A 43 9.77 -18.47 1.88
CA VAL A 43 8.46 -18.26 2.53
C VAL A 43 8.58 -18.10 4.04
N LYS A 44 9.40 -18.92 4.69
CA LYS A 44 9.57 -18.90 6.15
C LYS A 44 10.13 -17.58 6.67
N GLU A 45 11.03 -16.94 5.91
CA GLU A 45 11.66 -15.68 6.28
C GLU A 45 10.85 -14.46 5.82
N LEU A 46 10.11 -14.60 4.74
CA LEU A 46 9.37 -13.51 4.11
C LEU A 46 8.36 -12.86 5.06
N ILE A 47 7.54 -13.66 5.73
CA ILE A 47 6.44 -13.15 6.57
C ILE A 47 6.96 -12.35 7.77
N PRO A 48 7.91 -12.86 8.58
CA PRO A 48 8.52 -12.05 9.65
C PRO A 48 9.05 -10.71 9.15
N VAL A 49 9.86 -10.73 8.09
CA VAL A 49 10.47 -9.51 7.54
C VAL A 49 9.40 -8.54 7.01
N LEU A 50 8.35 -9.04 6.34
CA LEU A 50 7.24 -8.22 5.87
C LEU A 50 6.50 -7.53 7.03
N CYS A 51 6.18 -8.28 8.09
CA CYS A 51 5.52 -7.75 9.28
C CYS A 51 6.39 -6.69 9.97
N ASP A 52 7.69 -6.96 10.12
CA ASP A 52 8.64 -5.99 10.68
C ASP A 52 8.68 -4.71 9.84
N GLN A 53 8.71 -4.83 8.51
CA GLN A 53 8.71 -3.64 7.64
C GLN A 53 7.40 -2.85 7.76
N LEU A 54 6.26 -3.49 7.89
CA LEU A 54 4.98 -2.81 8.11
C LEU A 54 4.92 -2.11 9.49
N ASN A 55 5.50 -2.73 10.52
CA ASN A 55 5.59 -2.15 11.86
C ASN A 55 6.59 -0.99 11.94
N ILE A 56 7.79 -1.17 11.40
CA ILE A 56 8.89 -0.18 11.47
C ILE A 56 8.63 0.99 10.53
N SER A 57 8.16 0.72 9.31
CA SER A 57 7.98 1.76 8.28
C SER A 57 7.13 2.91 8.75
N ALA A 58 6.19 2.63 9.61
CA ALA A 58 5.22 3.61 10.02
C ALA A 58 5.66 4.52 11.17
N LYS A 59 6.64 4.10 11.97
CA LYS A 59 7.20 4.94 13.04
C LYS A 59 8.26 5.92 12.53
N ASN A 60 8.77 5.72 11.32
CA ASN A 60 9.96 6.38 10.79
C ASN A 60 9.75 6.94 9.37
N PHE A 61 8.54 7.36 9.00
CA PHE A 61 8.37 8.11 7.75
C PHE A 61 9.11 9.44 7.83
N THR A 62 9.92 9.72 6.81
CA THR A 62 10.62 11.00 6.73
C THR A 62 9.81 12.02 5.91
N PRO A 63 10.01 13.32 6.16
CA PRO A 63 9.41 14.37 5.32
C PRO A 63 9.77 14.21 3.84
N GLU A 64 10.98 13.77 3.54
CA GLU A 64 11.46 13.56 2.16
C GLU A 64 10.70 12.42 1.47
N GLU A 65 10.41 11.33 2.19
CA GLU A 65 9.60 10.23 1.67
C GLU A 65 8.17 10.67 1.38
N LEU A 66 7.57 11.46 2.29
CA LEU A 66 6.23 12.01 2.09
C LEU A 66 6.21 12.94 0.86
N GLN A 67 7.19 13.83 0.72
CA GLN A 67 7.27 14.74 -0.44
C GLN A 67 7.47 13.98 -1.76
N ARG A 68 8.30 12.95 -1.76
CA ARG A 68 8.49 12.08 -2.94
C ARG A 68 7.21 11.35 -3.31
N ALA A 69 6.48 10.81 -2.34
CA ALA A 69 5.18 10.16 -2.58
C ALA A 69 4.16 11.15 -3.14
N LYS A 70 4.03 12.36 -2.57
CA LYS A 70 3.16 13.43 -3.07
C LYS A 70 3.50 13.79 -4.53
N ALA A 71 4.78 13.97 -4.84
CA ALA A 71 5.23 14.29 -6.20
C ALA A 71 4.85 13.17 -7.19
N GLN A 72 5.05 11.90 -6.79
CA GLN A 72 4.71 10.74 -7.61
C GLN A 72 3.19 10.65 -7.85
N PHE A 73 2.37 10.87 -6.82
CA PHE A 73 0.91 10.87 -6.97
C PHE A 73 0.44 11.98 -7.90
N LYS A 74 0.95 13.20 -7.74
CA LYS A 74 0.62 14.34 -8.61
C LYS A 74 1.04 14.08 -10.06
N ALA A 75 2.24 13.56 -10.29
CA ALA A 75 2.69 13.19 -11.63
C ALA A 75 1.80 12.11 -12.27
N SER A 76 1.45 11.07 -11.53
CA SER A 76 0.55 10.00 -12.01
C SER A 76 -0.86 10.52 -12.32
N LEU A 77 -1.37 11.45 -11.51
CA LEU A 77 -2.64 12.11 -11.73
C LEU A 77 -2.64 12.90 -13.05
N LEU A 78 -1.59 13.70 -13.27
CA LEU A 78 -1.46 14.52 -14.48
C LEU A 78 -1.27 13.66 -15.73
N MET A 79 -0.35 12.69 -15.72
CA MET A 79 -0.18 11.76 -16.84
C MET A 79 -1.45 10.96 -17.15
N GLY A 80 -2.26 10.68 -16.14
CA GLY A 80 -3.56 10.02 -16.31
C GLY A 80 -4.56 10.83 -17.14
N GLN A 81 -4.37 12.16 -17.27
CA GLN A 81 -5.25 13.05 -18.06
C GLN A 81 -5.11 12.86 -19.57
N GLU A 82 -3.97 12.39 -20.04
CA GLU A 82 -3.71 12.19 -21.47
C GLU A 82 -4.56 11.07 -22.07
N SER A 83 -5.00 10.13 -21.22
CA SER A 83 -5.87 9.01 -21.65
C SER A 83 -7.35 9.36 -21.50
N THR A 84 -8.07 9.46 -22.61
CA THR A 84 -9.52 9.70 -22.64
C THR A 84 -10.31 8.62 -21.90
N SER A 85 -9.94 7.35 -22.07
CA SER A 85 -10.55 6.21 -21.36
C SER A 85 -10.34 6.29 -19.85
N ARG A 86 -9.13 6.69 -19.40
CA ARG A 86 -8.84 6.86 -17.97
C ARG A 86 -9.63 8.02 -17.38
N ARG A 87 -9.73 9.14 -18.10
CA ARG A 87 -10.54 10.29 -17.70
C ARG A 87 -12.00 9.93 -17.55
N CYS A 88 -12.58 9.25 -18.56
CA CYS A 88 -13.97 8.82 -18.53
C CYS A 88 -14.23 7.91 -17.32
N ARG A 89 -13.43 6.87 -17.12
CA ARG A 89 -13.56 5.94 -16.00
C ARG A 89 -13.40 6.63 -14.64
N SER A 90 -12.42 7.51 -14.51
CA SER A 90 -12.19 8.28 -13.28
C SER A 90 -13.36 9.19 -12.95
N ASN A 91 -13.91 9.90 -13.91
CA ASN A 91 -15.06 10.78 -13.70
C ASN A 91 -16.33 9.99 -13.35
N ALA A 92 -16.58 8.88 -14.04
CA ALA A 92 -17.72 8.01 -13.76
C ALA A 92 -17.62 7.44 -12.33
N SER A 93 -16.44 6.92 -11.94
CA SER A 93 -16.20 6.39 -10.59
C SER A 93 -16.41 7.46 -9.51
N LYS A 94 -15.87 8.67 -9.71
CA LYS A 94 -16.05 9.79 -8.76
C LYS A 94 -17.52 10.17 -8.61
N TYR A 95 -18.23 10.25 -9.74
CA TYR A 95 -19.64 10.58 -9.71
C TYR A 95 -20.48 9.53 -9.00
N LEU A 96 -20.22 8.25 -9.26
CA LEU A 96 -20.93 7.14 -8.60
C LEU A 96 -20.66 7.11 -7.08
N MET A 97 -19.41 7.39 -6.66
CA MET A 97 -19.05 7.33 -5.24
C MET A 97 -19.41 8.57 -4.45
N HIS A 98 -19.40 9.75 -5.08
CA HIS A 98 -19.50 11.04 -4.38
C HIS A 98 -20.64 11.93 -4.89
N SER A 99 -21.40 11.48 -5.89
CA SER A 99 -22.46 12.26 -6.59
C SER A 99 -21.95 13.58 -7.18
N LYS A 100 -20.63 13.72 -7.36
CA LYS A 100 -19.98 14.89 -7.96
C LYS A 100 -18.69 14.51 -8.69
N ILE A 101 -18.31 15.35 -9.65
CA ILE A 101 -17.01 15.27 -10.31
C ILE A 101 -16.02 16.07 -9.47
N ILE A 102 -15.03 15.40 -8.92
CA ILE A 102 -13.96 16.03 -8.13
C ILE A 102 -12.90 16.54 -9.11
N SER A 103 -12.62 17.83 -9.05
CA SER A 103 -11.62 18.46 -9.90
C SER A 103 -10.19 17.99 -9.55
N HIS A 104 -9.27 18.10 -10.51
CA HIS A 104 -7.86 17.75 -10.27
C HIS A 104 -7.20 18.68 -9.26
N ASN A 105 -7.57 19.96 -9.28
CA ASN A 105 -7.07 20.94 -8.29
C ASN A 105 -7.50 20.56 -6.86
N GLU A 106 -8.76 20.10 -6.69
CA GLU A 106 -9.23 19.64 -5.39
C GLU A 106 -8.44 18.40 -4.93
N ILE A 107 -8.12 17.46 -5.83
CA ILE A 107 -7.31 16.28 -5.50
C ILE A 107 -5.89 16.68 -5.14
N ILE A 108 -5.27 17.56 -5.93
CA ILE A 108 -3.91 18.07 -5.68
C ILE A 108 -3.86 18.77 -4.31
N SER A 109 -4.83 19.62 -3.99
CA SER A 109 -4.90 20.29 -2.68
C SER A 109 -5.00 19.29 -1.53
N LYS A 110 -5.78 18.21 -1.69
CA LYS A 110 -5.86 17.14 -0.69
C LYS A 110 -4.54 16.37 -0.54
N ILE A 111 -3.83 16.11 -1.65
CA ILE A 111 -2.50 15.47 -1.61
C ILE A 111 -1.51 16.38 -0.88
N ASP A 112 -1.52 17.68 -1.16
CA ASP A 112 -0.60 18.64 -0.55
C ASP A 112 -0.88 18.82 0.95
N ALA A 113 -2.13 18.71 1.36
CA ALA A 113 -2.54 18.83 2.77
C ALA A 113 -2.11 17.64 3.65
N VAL A 114 -1.79 16.47 3.09
CA VAL A 114 -1.38 15.28 3.87
C VAL A 114 -0.12 15.57 4.69
N GLN A 115 -0.13 15.23 5.97
CA GLN A 115 0.99 15.36 6.90
C GLN A 115 1.47 14.00 7.40
N LEU A 116 2.60 13.96 8.12
CA LEU A 116 3.14 12.71 8.67
C LEU A 116 2.18 12.08 9.68
N GLU A 117 1.47 12.90 10.43
CA GLU A 117 0.46 12.47 11.40
C GLU A 117 -0.71 11.72 10.74
N ASP A 118 -1.07 12.08 9.49
CA ASP A 118 -2.10 11.39 8.73
C ASP A 118 -1.64 9.98 8.33
N LEU A 119 -0.36 9.82 8.00
CA LEU A 119 0.22 8.50 7.71
C LEU A 119 0.22 7.61 8.95
N GLU A 120 0.58 8.17 10.12
CA GLU A 120 0.56 7.42 11.38
C GLU A 120 -0.87 7.01 11.76
N ARG A 121 -1.84 7.90 11.62
CA ARG A 121 -3.26 7.60 11.84
C ARG A 121 -3.75 6.49 10.90
N ALA A 122 -3.42 6.57 9.61
CA ALA A 122 -3.79 5.56 8.62
C ALA A 122 -3.18 4.20 8.96
N ARG A 123 -1.91 4.17 9.37
CA ARG A 123 -1.25 2.97 9.84
C ARG A 123 -1.98 2.31 11.00
N LEU A 124 -2.22 3.09 12.05
CA LEU A 124 -2.90 2.57 13.25
C LEU A 124 -4.26 1.96 12.89
N ASN A 125 -5.00 2.57 11.98
CA ASN A 125 -6.27 2.03 11.50
C ASN A 125 -6.09 0.72 10.73
N ILE A 126 -5.08 0.63 9.86
CA ILE A 126 -4.76 -0.59 9.10
C ILE A 126 -4.35 -1.72 10.05
N LEU A 127 -3.44 -1.47 10.98
CA LEU A 127 -2.92 -2.51 11.88
C LEU A 127 -3.96 -3.00 12.91
N LYS A 128 -4.94 -2.16 13.25
CA LYS A 128 -6.07 -2.56 14.11
C LYS A 128 -7.15 -3.35 13.37
N SER A 129 -7.11 -3.37 12.04
CA SER A 129 -8.11 -4.07 11.24
C SER A 129 -7.88 -5.57 11.21
N ASN A 130 -8.90 -6.33 10.80
CA ASN A 130 -8.77 -7.77 10.63
C ASN A 130 -7.83 -8.09 9.47
N ILE A 131 -6.86 -8.95 9.76
CA ILE A 131 -5.89 -9.43 8.76
C ILE A 131 -6.45 -10.70 8.12
N THR A 132 -6.34 -10.77 6.81
CA THR A 132 -6.59 -11.99 6.01
C THR A 132 -5.33 -12.37 5.27
N LEU A 133 -5.15 -13.66 5.04
CA LEU A 133 -4.04 -14.21 4.28
C LEU A 133 -4.58 -15.15 3.20
N SER A 134 -4.10 -14.97 2.00
CA SER A 134 -4.32 -15.91 0.89
C SER A 134 -2.96 -16.28 0.29
N SER A 135 -2.74 -17.57 0.09
CA SER A 135 -1.48 -18.07 -0.48
C SER A 135 -1.76 -19.21 -1.44
N ILE A 136 -0.93 -19.31 -2.48
CA ILE A 136 -1.01 -20.37 -3.47
C ILE A 136 0.40 -20.85 -3.79
N GLY A 137 0.61 -22.17 -3.77
CA GLY A 137 1.89 -22.83 -4.04
C GLY A 137 2.34 -23.74 -2.91
N PRO A 138 3.63 -24.09 -2.82
CA PRO A 138 4.21 -24.90 -1.75
C PRO A 138 4.36 -24.05 -0.47
N VAL A 139 3.32 -24.07 0.37
CA VAL A 139 3.16 -23.19 1.53
C VAL A 139 3.29 -23.93 2.88
N GLN A 140 3.97 -25.07 2.91
CA GLN A 140 4.13 -25.87 4.12
C GLN A 140 4.84 -25.12 5.25
N ASP A 141 5.77 -24.23 4.90
CA ASP A 141 6.55 -23.43 5.85
C ASP A 141 5.95 -22.03 6.11
N LEU A 142 4.73 -21.78 5.61
CA LEU A 142 4.04 -20.52 5.86
C LEU A 142 3.54 -20.46 7.31
N GLU A 143 3.81 -19.34 7.99
CA GLU A 143 3.27 -19.11 9.34
C GLU A 143 1.74 -19.12 9.35
N SER A 144 1.18 -19.59 10.45
CA SER A 144 -0.28 -19.52 10.67
C SER A 144 -0.76 -18.07 10.74
N LEU A 145 -2.01 -17.84 10.37
CA LEU A 145 -2.62 -16.50 10.45
C LEU A 145 -2.57 -15.92 11.87
N ASP A 146 -2.74 -16.76 12.89
CA ASP A 146 -2.70 -16.33 14.30
C ASP A 146 -1.29 -15.89 14.72
N SER A 147 -0.25 -16.59 14.24
CA SER A 147 1.14 -16.17 14.43
C SER A 147 1.41 -14.82 13.78
N ILE A 148 0.92 -14.62 12.55
CA ILE A 148 1.05 -13.35 11.84
C ILE A 148 0.34 -12.21 12.58
N LYS A 149 -0.89 -12.44 13.05
CA LYS A 149 -1.64 -11.45 13.85
C LYS A 149 -0.91 -11.04 15.12
N ALA A 150 -0.28 -12.00 15.80
CA ALA A 150 0.47 -11.74 17.02
C ALA A 150 1.67 -10.79 16.83
N ARG A 151 2.17 -10.64 15.59
CA ARG A 151 3.28 -9.71 15.27
C ARG A 151 2.84 -8.23 15.21
N PHE A 152 1.55 -7.95 15.16
CA PHE A 152 0.99 -6.61 15.09
C PHE A 152 0.34 -6.11 16.40
N ASN A 153 0.33 -6.95 17.44
CA ASN A 153 -0.21 -6.62 18.77
C ASN A 153 0.82 -6.02 19.72
#